data_69d2c2456b8c25d33619c14307546a9c
#
_entry.id   69d2c2456b8c25d33619c14307546a9c
#
_cell.length_a   1.000
_cell.length_b   1.000
_cell.length_c   1.000
_cell.angle_alpha   90.00
_cell.angle_beta   90.00
_cell.angle_gamma   90.00
#
_symmetry.space_group_name_H-M   'P 1'
#
loop_
_entity.id
_entity.type
_entity.pdbx_description
1 polymer ?
#
loop_
_entity_poly.entity_id
_entity_poly.type
_entity_poly.pdbx_seq_one_letter_code
_entity_poly.pdbx_strand_id
1 'polypeptide(L)'
;GHRQHAPASRLRESTQLPRPFTSTAAAGMAASVEQREGTIQVQGQALFFREALPGSGQARFSVLLLHGIRFSSETWQNLGTLHRLAQAGYRAVAIDLPGLGHSKEAAAPAPIGELAPGSFLAAVVDALELGPPVVISPSLSGMYSLPFLTAPGSQLPGFVPVAPICTDKINAANYASVKTPALIVYGDQDPMGQTSFEHLKQLPNHRVLIMKGAGHPCYLDKPEEWHTGLLDFLQGLQ
;
A
#
# COMPACT_ATOMS: atom_id res chain seq x y z
N GLY A 1 4.78 20.00 15.32
CA GLY A 1 4.13 19.67 15.54
C GLY A 1 3.62 19.43 15.87
N HIS A 2 3.38 19.62 15.69
CA HIS A 2 2.73 19.39 16.05
C HIS A 2 2.39 18.64 16.27
N ARG A 3 2.48 18.30 16.37
CA ARG A 3 2.11 17.60 16.53
C ARG A 3 1.62 17.16 16.79
N GLN A 4 1.28 17.05 16.75
CA GLN A 4 0.52 16.78 16.89
C GLN A 4 0.24 16.00 17.53
N HIS A 5 0.07 15.71 17.94
CA HIS A 5 -0.29 14.91 18.38
C HIS A 5 -1.08 14.45 18.74
N ALA A 6 -0.86 14.21 19.01
CA ALA A 6 -2.17 13.81 19.13
C ALA A 6 -2.70 13.14 17.89
N PRO A 7 -1.90 12.62 17.11
CA PRO A 7 -2.36 11.95 15.92
C PRO A 7 -3.28 10.80 16.23
N ALA A 8 -2.95 10.02 17.24
CA ALA A 8 -3.77 8.87 17.54
C ALA A 8 -5.16 9.29 17.98
N SER A 9 -5.23 10.35 18.71
CA SER A 9 -6.50 10.83 19.15
C SER A 9 -7.33 11.31 17.99
N ARG A 10 -6.73 12.05 17.09
CA ARG A 10 -7.47 12.50 15.94
C ARG A 10 -7.90 11.35 15.07
N LEU A 11 -7.08 10.34 14.94
CA LEU A 11 -7.43 9.18 14.16
C LEU A 11 -8.68 8.55 14.72
N ARG A 12 -8.74 8.37 16.00
CA ARG A 12 -9.92 7.77 16.57
C ARG A 12 -11.14 8.63 16.38
N GLU A 13 -11.00 9.92 16.46
CA GLU A 13 -12.13 10.80 16.31
C GLU A 13 -12.65 10.84 14.90
N SER A 14 -11.81 10.65 13.93
CA SER A 14 -12.25 10.74 12.56
C SER A 14 -12.70 9.41 11.98
N THR A 15 -12.52 8.33 12.68
CA THR A 15 -12.90 7.06 12.10
C THR A 15 -14.32 6.71 12.42
N GLN A 16 -14.92 5.93 11.57
CA GLN A 16 -16.19 5.34 11.84
C GLN A 16 -16.00 4.29 12.89
N LEU A 17 -17.05 3.90 13.52
CA LEU A 17 -16.94 2.83 14.49
C LEU A 17 -16.42 1.57 13.84
N PRO A 18 -15.59 0.86 14.54
CA PRO A 18 -15.09 -0.40 14.03
C PRO A 18 -16.24 -1.35 13.76
N ARG A 19 -16.16 -2.12 12.72
CA ARG A 19 -17.15 -3.02 12.43
C ARG A 19 -16.63 -4.35 12.44
N PRO A 20 -16.82 -5.08 13.47
CA PRO A 20 -16.34 -6.43 13.59
C PRO A 20 -17.03 -7.24 12.54
N PHE A 21 -16.32 -8.01 11.89
CA PHE A 21 -16.80 -8.77 10.87
C PHE A 21 -17.09 -10.02 11.37
N THR A 22 -17.81 -10.21 12.01
CA THR A 22 -18.04 -11.40 12.58
C THR A 22 -18.55 -12.35 11.75
N SER A 23 -17.98 -12.89 11.24
CA SER A 23 -18.45 -13.97 10.57
C SER A 23 -18.67 -14.88 11.57
N THR A 24 -18.66 -14.45 12.36
CA THR A 24 -19.07 -15.10 13.35
C THR A 24 -19.27 -16.33 13.40
N ALA A 25 -19.94 -16.26 13.06
CA ALA A 25 -20.38 -17.34 13.26
C ALA A 25 -19.55 -18.32 12.90
N ALA A 26 -19.06 -18.13 12.10
CA ALA A 26 -18.42 -19.08 11.61
C ALA A 26 -17.72 -19.68 12.48
N ALA A 27 -18.05 -19.34 13.06
CA ALA A 27 -17.68 -20.02 13.63
C ALA A 27 -16.62 -20.16 14.31
N GLY A 28 -16.36 -19.58 14.84
CA GLY A 28 -15.38 -19.71 15.68
C GLY A 28 -14.15 -20.17 15.05
N MET A 29 -14.18 -20.39 13.88
CA MET A 29 -13.06 -20.89 13.39
C MET A 29 -12.36 -19.86 12.68
N ALA A 30 -12.97 -19.03 12.02
CA ALA A 30 -12.30 -18.03 11.27
C ALA A 30 -11.87 -16.94 12.17
N ALA A 31 -10.74 -16.43 11.97
CA ALA A 31 -10.29 -15.27 12.69
C ALA A 31 -11.22 -14.13 12.36
N SER A 32 -11.66 -13.40 13.34
CA SER A 32 -12.47 -12.23 13.09
C SER A 32 -11.60 -11.14 12.53
N VAL A 33 -12.20 -10.25 11.75
CA VAL A 33 -11.53 -9.11 11.14
C VAL A 33 -12.35 -7.89 11.47
N GLU A 34 -11.68 -6.85 11.95
CA GLU A 34 -12.33 -5.58 12.19
C GLU A 34 -12.03 -4.66 11.04
N GLN A 35 -13.02 -3.91 10.60
CA GLN A 35 -12.82 -2.92 9.55
C GLN A 35 -13.28 -1.57 10.02
N ARG A 36 -12.60 -0.54 9.58
CA ARG A 36 -13.01 0.82 9.86
C ARG A 36 -12.50 1.75 8.79
N GLU A 37 -13.04 2.95 8.76
CA GLU A 37 -12.59 3.97 7.84
C GLU A 37 -12.63 5.31 8.51
N GLY A 38 -11.94 6.28 7.97
CA GLY A 38 -11.90 7.61 8.55
C GLY A 38 -10.97 8.51 7.75
N THR A 39 -10.61 9.62 8.36
CA THR A 39 -9.68 10.56 7.75
C THR A 39 -8.56 10.89 8.70
N ILE A 40 -7.40 11.22 8.13
CA ILE A 40 -6.24 11.66 8.89
C ILE A 40 -5.73 12.96 8.30
N GLN A 41 -5.00 13.70 9.10
CA GLN A 41 -4.36 14.92 8.64
C GLN A 41 -2.91 14.62 8.28
N VAL A 42 -2.55 14.91 7.04
CA VAL A 42 -1.21 14.68 6.55
C VAL A 42 -0.73 15.97 5.90
N GLN A 43 0.24 16.63 6.53
CA GLN A 43 0.81 17.87 6.01
C GLN A 43 -0.28 18.90 5.68
N GLY A 44 -1.27 19.01 6.57
CA GLY A 44 -2.35 19.98 6.41
C GLY A 44 -3.47 19.55 5.48
N GLN A 45 -3.41 18.36 4.95
CA GLN A 45 -4.42 17.84 4.03
C GLN A 45 -5.18 16.68 4.67
N ALA A 46 -6.48 16.59 4.43
CA ALA A 46 -7.29 15.49 4.94
C ALA A 46 -7.27 14.33 3.94
N LEU A 47 -6.84 13.17 4.38
CA LEU A 47 -6.82 11.99 3.54
C LEU A 47 -7.74 10.92 4.13
N PHE A 48 -8.52 10.30 3.28
CA PHE A 48 -9.42 9.21 3.65
C PHE A 48 -8.67 7.89 3.64
N PHE A 49 -9.02 6.99 4.56
CA PHE A 49 -8.44 5.66 4.59
C PHE A 49 -9.47 4.60 4.96
N ARG A 50 -9.16 3.37 4.59
CA ARG A 50 -9.90 2.17 5.00
C ARG A 50 -8.90 1.23 5.65
N GLU A 51 -9.30 0.61 6.76
CA GLU A 51 -8.40 -0.24 7.52
C GLU A 51 -9.05 -1.56 7.86
N ALA A 52 -8.28 -2.63 7.79
CA ALA A 52 -8.70 -3.94 8.27
C ALA A 52 -7.66 -4.45 9.26
N LEU A 53 -8.14 -4.96 10.38
CA LEU A 53 -7.28 -5.39 11.47
C LEU A 53 -7.60 -6.83 11.86
N PRO A 54 -6.60 -7.60 12.27
CA PRO A 54 -6.87 -8.91 12.84
C PRO A 54 -7.71 -8.76 14.10
N GLY A 55 -8.73 -9.61 14.25
CA GLY A 55 -9.58 -9.54 15.43
C GLY A 55 -8.86 -9.91 16.70
N SER A 56 -7.74 -10.62 16.60
CA SER A 56 -6.95 -10.96 17.77
C SER A 56 -6.23 -9.77 18.36
N GLY A 57 -6.17 -8.69 17.62
CA GLY A 57 -5.56 -7.47 18.13
C GLY A 57 -4.09 -7.32 17.88
N GLN A 58 -3.37 -8.40 17.56
CA GLN A 58 -1.96 -8.25 17.35
C GLN A 58 -1.58 -8.52 15.93
N ALA A 59 -1.09 -7.55 15.24
CA ALA A 59 -0.67 -7.69 13.85
C ALA A 59 0.82 -8.00 13.76
N ARG A 60 1.19 -8.74 12.72
CA ARG A 60 2.59 -9.07 12.48
C ARG A 60 3.36 -7.84 12.04
N PHE A 61 2.86 -7.16 11.04
CA PHE A 61 3.32 -5.84 10.63
C PHE A 61 2.22 -5.20 9.80
N SER A 62 2.44 -3.96 9.40
CA SER A 62 1.43 -3.23 8.65
C SER A 62 1.72 -3.28 7.17
N VAL A 63 0.65 -3.22 6.40
CA VAL A 63 0.70 -3.14 4.95
C VAL A 63 -0.05 -1.88 4.54
N LEU A 64 0.63 -0.99 3.83
CA LEU A 64 0.04 0.24 3.32
C LEU A 64 -0.25 0.03 1.83
N LEU A 65 -1.51 0.16 1.44
CA LEU A 65 -1.91 -0.06 0.06
C LEU A 65 -2.25 1.27 -0.60
N LEU A 66 -1.55 1.57 -1.67
CA LEU A 66 -1.81 2.73 -2.52
C LEU A 66 -2.61 2.26 -3.73
N HIS A 67 -3.01 3.18 -4.61
CA HIS A 67 -3.87 2.80 -5.73
C HIS A 67 -3.48 3.55 -7.01
N GLY A 68 -4.04 3.10 -8.14
CA GLY A 68 -3.85 3.74 -9.42
C GLY A 68 -4.84 4.88 -9.65
N ILE A 69 -4.68 5.60 -10.76
CA ILE A 69 -5.43 6.83 -10.99
C ILE A 69 -6.94 6.61 -11.14
N ARG A 70 -7.35 5.45 -11.63
CA ARG A 70 -8.77 5.17 -11.81
C ARG A 70 -9.39 4.48 -10.62
N PHE A 71 -8.63 4.31 -9.55
CA PHE A 71 -9.02 3.48 -8.43
C PHE A 71 -8.94 4.26 -7.12
N SER A 72 -9.17 3.59 -6.03
CA SER A 72 -9.14 4.18 -4.68
C SER A 72 -8.93 3.07 -3.66
N SER A 73 -9.01 3.42 -2.39
CA SER A 73 -8.97 2.41 -1.33
C SER A 73 -10.10 1.41 -1.46
N GLU A 74 -11.22 1.83 -2.05
CA GLU A 74 -12.36 0.94 -2.25
C GLU A 74 -12.02 -0.26 -3.13
N THR A 75 -11.10 -0.08 -4.06
CA THR A 75 -10.65 -1.17 -4.92
C THR A 75 -10.14 -2.34 -4.08
N TRP A 76 -9.34 -2.03 -3.07
CA TRP A 76 -8.76 -3.06 -2.21
C TRP A 76 -9.79 -3.69 -1.29
N GLN A 77 -10.78 -2.91 -0.87
CA GLN A 77 -11.87 -3.44 -0.07
C GLN A 77 -12.72 -4.39 -0.92
N ASN A 78 -13.13 -3.96 -2.10
CA ASN A 78 -14.01 -4.76 -2.95
C ASN A 78 -13.33 -6.02 -3.48
N LEU A 79 -12.02 -5.95 -3.72
CA LEU A 79 -11.26 -7.10 -4.17
C LEU A 79 -11.05 -8.11 -3.06
N GLY A 80 -11.25 -7.70 -1.81
CA GLY A 80 -11.04 -8.57 -0.66
C GLY A 80 -9.62 -8.58 -0.13
N THR A 81 -8.73 -7.75 -0.70
CA THR A 81 -7.33 -7.75 -0.29
C THR A 81 -7.17 -7.32 1.17
N LEU A 82 -7.91 -6.26 1.58
CA LEU A 82 -7.81 -5.80 2.97
C LEU A 82 -8.22 -6.91 3.94
N HIS A 83 -9.32 -7.57 3.64
CA HIS A 83 -9.83 -8.63 4.50
C HIS A 83 -8.86 -9.82 4.55
N ARG A 84 -8.33 -10.21 3.39
CA ARG A 84 -7.40 -11.35 3.31
C ARG A 84 -6.12 -11.08 4.07
N LEU A 85 -5.62 -9.83 4.01
CA LEU A 85 -4.43 -9.47 4.77
C LEU A 85 -4.69 -9.53 6.28
N ALA A 86 -5.82 -8.99 6.72
CA ALA A 86 -6.16 -9.01 8.13
C ALA A 86 -6.37 -10.45 8.63
N GLN A 87 -7.01 -11.29 7.83
CA GLN A 87 -7.17 -12.70 8.20
C GLN A 87 -5.83 -13.39 8.35
N ALA A 88 -4.85 -12.99 7.58
CA ALA A 88 -3.52 -13.59 7.64
C ALA A 88 -2.65 -13.01 8.76
N GLY A 89 -3.19 -12.05 9.52
CA GLY A 89 -2.49 -11.51 10.68
C GLY A 89 -1.81 -10.17 10.46
N TYR A 90 -2.11 -9.47 9.38
CA TYR A 90 -1.50 -8.17 9.09
C TYR A 90 -2.51 -7.04 9.28
N ARG A 91 -2.00 -5.89 9.67
CA ARG A 91 -2.84 -4.68 9.68
C ARG A 91 -2.76 -4.08 8.28
N ALA A 92 -3.89 -3.95 7.60
CA ALA A 92 -3.93 -3.45 6.23
C ALA A 92 -4.62 -2.10 6.19
N VAL A 93 -3.94 -1.10 5.65
CA VAL A 93 -4.50 0.25 5.53
C VAL A 93 -4.36 0.72 4.10
N ALA A 94 -5.47 1.09 3.49
CA ALA A 94 -5.50 1.64 2.14
C ALA A 94 -5.93 3.10 2.23
N ILE A 95 -5.17 4.01 1.61
CA ILE A 95 -5.53 5.44 1.61
C ILE A 95 -6.06 5.82 0.25
N ASP A 96 -6.87 6.88 0.20
CA ASP A 96 -7.19 7.54 -1.04
C ASP A 96 -6.16 8.64 -1.24
N LEU A 97 -5.42 8.56 -2.35
CA LEU A 97 -4.35 9.51 -2.62
C LEU A 97 -4.90 10.93 -2.86
N PRO A 98 -4.08 11.96 -2.62
CA PRO A 98 -4.57 13.34 -2.73
C PRO A 98 -5.22 13.61 -4.08
N GLY A 99 -6.38 14.24 -4.03
CA GLY A 99 -7.15 14.59 -5.23
C GLY A 99 -8.00 13.47 -5.78
N LEU A 100 -7.97 12.28 -5.19
CA LEU A 100 -8.65 11.10 -5.72
C LEU A 100 -9.58 10.51 -4.66
N GLY A 101 -10.56 9.75 -5.13
CA GLY A 101 -11.50 9.08 -4.25
C GLY A 101 -12.16 10.03 -3.26
N HIS A 102 -12.14 9.68 -1.99
CA HIS A 102 -12.69 10.52 -0.93
C HIS A 102 -11.70 11.56 -0.41
N SER A 103 -10.51 11.66 -1.05
CA SER A 103 -9.52 12.68 -0.71
C SER A 103 -9.49 13.77 -1.77
N LYS A 104 -10.65 14.08 -2.38
CA LYS A 104 -10.71 15.01 -3.51
C LYS A 104 -10.21 16.39 -3.18
N GLU A 105 -10.40 16.83 -1.96
CA GLU A 105 -10.03 18.19 -1.57
C GLU A 105 -8.56 18.31 -1.16
N ALA A 106 -7.86 17.21 -1.05
CA ALA A 106 -6.46 17.26 -0.66
C ALA A 106 -5.61 17.62 -1.87
N ALA A 107 -4.69 18.54 -1.67
CA ALA A 107 -3.76 18.92 -2.72
C ALA A 107 -2.62 17.92 -2.79
N ALA A 108 -2.27 17.52 -4.00
CA ALA A 108 -1.16 16.60 -4.19
C ALA A 108 0.16 17.36 -4.01
N PRO A 109 1.18 16.71 -3.45
CA PRO A 109 2.47 17.37 -3.22
C PRO A 109 3.30 17.55 -4.49
N ALA A 110 2.87 16.95 -5.61
CA ALA A 110 3.54 17.11 -6.89
C ALA A 110 2.53 16.82 -8.00
N PRO A 111 2.75 17.34 -9.20
CA PRO A 111 1.90 17.00 -10.34
C PRO A 111 2.03 15.51 -10.68
N ILE A 112 0.98 14.95 -11.26
CA ILE A 112 1.00 13.55 -11.67
C ILE A 112 2.14 13.34 -12.66
N GLY A 113 2.93 12.30 -12.41
CA GLY A 113 4.06 11.96 -13.26
C GLY A 113 5.40 12.51 -12.78
N GLU A 114 5.39 13.36 -11.75
CA GLU A 114 6.62 13.86 -11.16
C GLU A 114 6.81 13.22 -9.79
N LEU A 115 8.04 13.04 -9.38
CA LEU A 115 8.33 12.44 -8.10
C LEU A 115 7.87 13.36 -6.97
N ALA A 116 7.08 12.84 -6.06
CA ALA A 116 6.69 13.56 -4.85
C ALA A 116 7.83 13.44 -3.84
N PRO A 117 7.95 14.37 -2.89
CA PRO A 117 8.94 14.21 -1.84
C PRO A 117 8.68 12.94 -1.04
N GLY A 118 9.75 12.22 -0.70
CA GLY A 118 9.62 11.00 0.10
C GLY A 118 9.00 11.26 1.47
N SER A 119 9.09 12.51 1.95
CA SER A 119 8.50 12.90 3.21
C SER A 119 6.97 12.82 3.22
N PHE A 120 6.33 12.78 2.06
CA PHE A 120 4.87 12.70 2.03
C PHE A 120 4.39 11.36 2.59
N LEU A 121 4.90 10.24 2.05
CA LEU A 121 4.49 8.94 2.59
C LEU A 121 5.03 8.72 4.00
N ALA A 122 6.17 9.30 4.34
CA ALA A 122 6.65 9.25 5.70
C ALA A 122 5.62 9.87 6.66
N ALA A 123 5.04 11.00 6.26
CA ALA A 123 4.01 11.65 7.07
C ALA A 123 2.71 10.83 7.14
N VAL A 124 2.37 10.13 6.05
CA VAL A 124 1.22 9.23 6.05
C VAL A 124 1.43 8.10 7.06
N VAL A 125 2.60 7.49 7.01
CA VAL A 125 2.95 6.39 7.90
C VAL A 125 2.90 6.84 9.35
N ASP A 126 3.41 8.03 9.65
CA ASP A 126 3.37 8.57 10.99
C ASP A 126 1.94 8.87 11.44
N ALA A 127 1.15 9.49 10.59
CA ALA A 127 -0.23 9.85 10.95
C ALA A 127 -1.09 8.61 11.23
N LEU A 128 -0.82 7.52 10.53
CA LEU A 128 -1.55 6.27 10.71
C LEU A 128 -0.88 5.36 11.75
N GLU A 129 0.28 5.76 12.25
CA GLU A 129 1.01 5.00 13.26
C GLU A 129 1.28 3.56 12.78
N LEU A 130 1.78 3.45 11.56
CA LEU A 130 1.98 2.14 10.96
C LEU A 130 3.30 1.48 11.33
N GLY A 131 4.25 2.24 11.82
CA GLY A 131 5.62 1.75 11.89
C GLY A 131 6.13 1.53 10.46
N PRO A 132 7.26 0.89 10.25
CA PRO A 132 7.72 0.63 8.90
C PRO A 132 6.80 -0.39 8.20
N PRO A 133 6.03 0.01 7.19
CA PRO A 133 5.08 -0.91 6.58
C PRO A 133 5.64 -1.55 5.32
N VAL A 134 5.01 -2.65 4.90
CA VAL A 134 5.12 -3.10 3.52
C VAL A 134 4.28 -2.15 2.69
N VAL A 135 4.78 -1.71 1.55
CA VAL A 135 4.05 -0.78 0.69
C VAL A 135 3.67 -1.47 -0.61
N ILE A 136 2.38 -1.48 -0.92
CA ILE A 136 1.86 -1.98 -2.19
C ILE A 136 1.56 -0.77 -3.07
N SER A 137 2.20 -0.69 -4.22
CA SER A 137 2.21 0.55 -5.00
C SER A 137 1.94 0.32 -6.48
N PRO A 138 0.68 0.41 -6.91
CA PRO A 138 0.38 0.24 -8.33
C PRO A 138 0.40 1.56 -9.09
N SER A 139 0.87 1.49 -10.32
CA SER A 139 0.70 2.52 -11.35
C SER A 139 1.05 3.93 -10.86
N LEU A 140 0.06 4.83 -10.82
CA LEU A 140 0.23 6.22 -10.42
C LEU A 140 1.02 6.37 -9.12
N SER A 141 0.78 5.48 -8.17
CA SER A 141 1.35 5.65 -6.84
C SER A 141 2.86 5.47 -6.80
N GLY A 142 3.48 5.05 -7.90
CA GLY A 142 4.95 5.00 -7.98
C GLY A 142 5.60 6.36 -7.74
N MET A 143 4.91 7.44 -8.11
CA MET A 143 5.44 8.78 -7.86
C MET A 143 5.59 9.09 -6.37
N TYR A 144 4.83 8.40 -5.53
CA TYR A 144 4.90 8.55 -4.08
C TYR A 144 5.82 7.51 -3.45
N SER A 145 5.74 6.27 -3.92
CA SER A 145 6.42 5.17 -3.25
C SER A 145 7.90 5.09 -3.59
N LEU A 146 8.30 5.43 -4.81
CA LEU A 146 9.69 5.30 -5.18
C LEU A 146 10.59 6.28 -4.43
N PRO A 147 10.20 7.56 -4.27
CA PRO A 147 11.02 8.45 -3.43
C PRO A 147 11.05 8.02 -1.97
N PHE A 148 9.97 7.44 -1.48
CA PHE A 148 9.90 6.97 -0.10
C PHE A 148 10.82 5.75 0.10
N LEU A 149 10.79 4.82 -0.84
CA LEU A 149 11.62 3.61 -0.80
C LEU A 149 13.10 3.96 -0.85
N THR A 150 13.47 4.92 -1.69
CA THR A 150 14.87 5.24 -1.95
C THR A 150 15.40 6.37 -1.08
N ALA A 151 14.59 6.89 -0.16
CA ALA A 151 15.04 7.95 0.74
C ALA A 151 16.17 7.43 1.62
N PRO A 152 17.16 8.28 1.93
CA PRO A 152 18.26 7.85 2.81
C PRO A 152 17.71 7.36 4.14
N GLY A 153 18.20 6.20 4.56
CA GLY A 153 17.77 5.62 5.84
C GLY A 153 16.45 4.86 5.79
N SER A 154 15.83 4.76 4.63
CA SER A 154 14.58 4.03 4.52
C SER A 154 14.84 2.54 4.73
N GLN A 155 14.00 1.91 5.55
CA GLN A 155 14.15 0.48 5.83
C GLN A 155 12.77 -0.14 5.89
N LEU A 156 12.14 -0.25 4.74
CA LEU A 156 10.83 -0.88 4.68
C LEU A 156 10.98 -2.40 4.73
N PRO A 157 10.09 -3.10 5.40
CA PRO A 157 10.15 -4.57 5.45
C PRO A 157 9.83 -5.23 4.12
N GLY A 158 9.13 -4.53 3.23
CA GLY A 158 8.81 -5.08 1.92
C GLY A 158 8.23 -4.03 1.00
N PHE A 159 8.32 -4.27 -0.29
CA PHE A 159 7.83 -3.37 -1.33
C PHE A 159 7.21 -4.20 -2.44
N VAL A 160 5.97 -3.87 -2.81
CA VAL A 160 5.25 -4.61 -3.86
C VAL A 160 4.81 -3.62 -4.93
N PRO A 161 5.69 -3.28 -5.87
CA PRO A 161 5.33 -2.39 -6.98
C PRO A 161 4.56 -3.17 -8.03
N VAL A 162 3.47 -2.58 -8.53
CA VAL A 162 2.63 -3.21 -9.55
C VAL A 162 2.57 -2.28 -10.75
N ALA A 163 3.46 -2.47 -11.70
CA ALA A 163 3.57 -1.64 -12.90
C ALA A 163 3.56 -0.14 -12.58
N PRO A 164 4.43 0.33 -11.66
CA PRO A 164 4.37 1.74 -11.24
C PRO A 164 4.98 2.68 -12.27
N ILE A 165 4.53 3.93 -12.25
CA ILE A 165 5.14 4.98 -13.06
C ILE A 165 6.41 5.49 -12.37
N CYS A 166 7.16 6.29 -13.08
CA CYS A 166 8.34 7.01 -12.56
C CYS A 166 9.57 6.15 -12.28
N THR A 167 9.55 4.89 -12.71
CA THR A 167 10.69 4.01 -12.45
C THR A 167 11.96 4.49 -13.14
N ASP A 168 11.82 5.24 -14.25
CA ASP A 168 12.96 5.79 -14.97
C ASP A 168 13.56 7.02 -14.29
N LYS A 169 12.89 7.54 -13.27
CA LYS A 169 13.35 8.76 -12.59
C LYS A 169 14.25 8.48 -11.38
N ILE A 170 14.46 7.22 -11.08
CA ILE A 170 15.36 6.79 -10.00
C ILE A 170 16.64 6.29 -10.66
N ASN A 171 17.79 6.77 -10.21
CA ASN A 171 19.03 6.34 -10.84
C ASN A 171 19.48 4.97 -10.34
N ALA A 172 20.39 4.36 -11.08
CA ALA A 172 20.85 3.01 -10.81
C ALA A 172 21.48 2.88 -9.42
N ALA A 173 22.22 3.89 -9.00
CA ALA A 173 22.88 3.84 -7.69
C ALA A 173 21.86 3.81 -6.56
N ASN A 174 20.77 4.55 -6.71
CA ASN A 174 19.71 4.54 -5.69
C ASN A 174 19.00 3.20 -5.65
N TYR A 175 18.70 2.61 -6.80
CA TYR A 175 18.12 1.27 -6.81
C TYR A 175 19.05 0.26 -6.12
N ALA A 176 20.34 0.35 -6.45
CA ALA A 176 21.31 -0.62 -5.92
C ALA A 176 21.49 -0.53 -4.41
N SER A 177 21.15 0.62 -3.83
CA SER A 177 21.29 0.82 -2.39
C SER A 177 20.10 0.34 -1.58
N VAL A 178 19.01 -0.01 -2.24
CA VAL A 178 17.78 -0.44 -1.53
C VAL A 178 17.97 -1.85 -1.01
N LYS A 179 17.74 -2.04 0.28
CA LYS A 179 17.85 -3.36 0.90
C LYS A 179 16.49 -4.03 1.10
N THR A 180 15.43 -3.30 0.88
CA THR A 180 14.07 -3.81 1.07
C THR A 180 13.78 -4.97 0.12
N PRO A 181 13.27 -6.09 0.62
CA PRO A 181 12.80 -7.15 -0.27
C PRO A 181 11.62 -6.66 -1.11
N ALA A 182 11.60 -6.99 -2.38
CA ALA A 182 10.56 -6.53 -3.28
C ALA A 182 9.92 -7.69 -4.03
N LEU A 183 8.62 -7.59 -4.27
CA LEU A 183 7.90 -8.46 -5.18
C LEU A 183 7.42 -7.59 -6.33
N ILE A 184 8.03 -7.72 -7.50
CA ILE A 184 7.69 -6.91 -8.67
C ILE A 184 6.56 -7.62 -9.40
N VAL A 185 5.42 -6.93 -9.57
CA VAL A 185 4.21 -7.56 -10.11
C VAL A 185 3.78 -6.84 -11.37
N TYR A 186 3.42 -7.59 -12.41
CA TYR A 186 2.77 -7.00 -13.57
C TYR A 186 2.10 -8.10 -14.41
N GLY A 187 1.16 -7.67 -15.26
CA GLY A 187 0.52 -8.57 -16.22
C GLY A 187 1.33 -8.64 -17.49
N ASP A 188 1.41 -9.81 -18.10
CA ASP A 188 2.23 -10.00 -19.30
C ASP A 188 1.65 -9.29 -20.53
N GLN A 189 0.40 -8.81 -20.45
CA GLN A 189 -0.21 -8.04 -21.53
C GLN A 189 -0.08 -6.53 -21.30
N ASP A 190 0.69 -6.12 -20.31
CA ASP A 190 0.83 -4.70 -19.95
C ASP A 190 2.21 -4.18 -20.34
N PRO A 191 2.31 -3.38 -21.42
CA PRO A 191 3.60 -2.81 -21.81
C PRO A 191 4.21 -1.93 -20.74
N MET A 192 3.38 -1.21 -19.95
CA MET A 192 3.89 -0.39 -18.87
C MET A 192 4.55 -1.26 -17.81
N GLY A 193 3.98 -2.42 -17.55
CA GLY A 193 4.55 -3.36 -16.59
C GLY A 193 5.91 -3.85 -17.02
N GLN A 194 6.05 -4.15 -18.30
CA GLN A 194 7.33 -4.61 -18.83
C GLN A 194 8.38 -3.51 -18.73
N THR A 195 7.98 -2.27 -19.05
CA THR A 195 8.91 -1.13 -18.94
C THR A 195 9.32 -0.90 -17.49
N SER A 196 8.38 -0.93 -16.57
CA SER A 196 8.71 -0.71 -15.17
C SER A 196 9.63 -1.81 -14.64
N PHE A 197 9.42 -3.03 -15.08
CA PHE A 197 10.26 -4.15 -14.66
C PHE A 197 11.71 -3.94 -15.09
N GLU A 198 11.94 -3.39 -16.29
CA GLU A 198 13.31 -3.18 -16.77
C GLU A 198 14.09 -2.27 -15.83
N HIS A 199 13.43 -1.35 -15.16
CA HIS A 199 14.08 -0.49 -14.18
C HIS A 199 14.11 -1.14 -12.81
N LEU A 200 12.98 -1.72 -12.38
CA LEU A 200 12.86 -2.26 -11.03
C LEU A 200 13.72 -3.50 -10.78
N LYS A 201 14.10 -4.21 -11.83
CA LYS A 201 14.96 -5.39 -11.67
C LYS A 201 16.34 -5.03 -11.13
N GLN A 202 16.66 -3.75 -11.07
CA GLN A 202 17.90 -3.29 -10.44
C GLN A 202 17.84 -3.38 -8.92
N LEU A 203 16.67 -3.57 -8.34
CA LEU A 203 16.57 -3.78 -6.90
C LEU A 203 17.28 -5.08 -6.54
N PRO A 204 18.22 -5.04 -5.59
CA PRO A 204 19.08 -6.21 -5.33
C PRO A 204 18.36 -7.43 -4.80
N ASN A 205 17.28 -7.24 -4.05
CA ASN A 205 16.58 -8.34 -3.42
C ASN A 205 15.14 -8.37 -3.92
N HIS A 206 14.94 -8.95 -5.09
CA HIS A 206 13.60 -8.96 -5.67
C HIS A 206 13.20 -10.33 -6.19
N ARG A 207 11.90 -10.54 -6.23
CA ARG A 207 11.25 -11.64 -6.93
C ARG A 207 10.25 -11.04 -7.88
N VAL A 208 9.79 -11.80 -8.85
CA VAL A 208 8.87 -11.31 -9.88
C VAL A 208 7.64 -12.18 -9.92
N LEU A 209 6.48 -11.54 -10.00
CA LEU A 209 5.21 -12.23 -10.21
C LEU A 209 4.61 -11.68 -11.51
N ILE A 210 4.72 -12.46 -12.60
CA ILE A 210 4.16 -12.06 -13.87
C ILE A 210 2.86 -12.81 -14.03
N MET A 211 1.75 -12.08 -14.18
CA MET A 211 0.44 -12.71 -14.31
C MET A 211 0.08 -12.90 -15.76
N LYS A 212 0.02 -14.16 -16.15
CA LYS A 212 -0.21 -14.50 -17.54
C LYS A 212 -1.62 -14.15 -17.95
N GLY A 213 -1.76 -13.48 -19.09
CA GLY A 213 -3.07 -13.09 -19.60
C GLY A 213 -3.66 -11.84 -18.95
N ALA A 214 -2.91 -11.19 -18.07
CA ALA A 214 -3.43 -10.02 -17.35
C ALA A 214 -2.90 -8.72 -17.96
N GLY A 215 -3.71 -7.67 -17.88
CA GLY A 215 -3.35 -6.34 -18.33
C GLY A 215 -2.81 -5.49 -17.21
N HIS A 216 -3.01 -4.18 -17.34
CA HIS A 216 -2.43 -3.21 -16.40
C HIS A 216 -2.94 -3.40 -14.96
N PRO A 217 -4.26 -3.46 -14.70
CA PRO A 217 -4.71 -3.74 -13.34
C PRO A 217 -4.74 -5.24 -13.12
N CYS A 218 -3.58 -5.86 -13.09
CA CYS A 218 -3.46 -7.31 -13.09
C CYS A 218 -4.11 -7.96 -11.88
N TYR A 219 -4.16 -7.26 -10.74
CA TYR A 219 -4.80 -7.77 -9.54
C TYR A 219 -6.32 -7.90 -9.71
N LEU A 220 -6.91 -7.11 -10.61
CA LEU A 220 -8.33 -7.24 -10.92
C LEU A 220 -8.56 -8.35 -11.94
N ASP A 221 -7.64 -8.52 -12.87
CA ASP A 221 -7.76 -9.54 -13.91
C ASP A 221 -7.53 -10.93 -13.35
N LYS A 222 -6.63 -11.09 -12.39
CA LYS A 222 -6.26 -12.38 -11.83
C LYS A 222 -6.20 -12.29 -10.30
N PRO A 223 -7.35 -12.11 -9.65
CA PRO A 223 -7.36 -11.86 -8.19
C PRO A 223 -6.80 -13.00 -7.36
N GLU A 224 -7.02 -14.25 -7.77
CA GLU A 224 -6.49 -15.35 -6.97
C GLU A 224 -4.97 -15.44 -7.04
N GLU A 225 -4.41 -15.22 -8.21
CA GLU A 225 -2.95 -15.21 -8.35
C GLU A 225 -2.34 -14.06 -7.57
N TRP A 226 -3.03 -12.91 -7.58
CA TRP A 226 -2.61 -11.75 -6.82
C TRP A 226 -2.55 -12.07 -5.32
N HIS A 227 -3.65 -12.58 -4.78
CA HIS A 227 -3.69 -12.83 -3.34
C HIS A 227 -2.73 -13.93 -2.91
N THR A 228 -2.63 -15.01 -3.71
CA THR A 228 -1.71 -16.09 -3.38
C THR A 228 -0.27 -15.61 -3.41
N GLY A 229 0.11 -14.88 -4.45
CA GLY A 229 1.48 -14.40 -4.58
C GLY A 229 1.84 -13.38 -3.52
N LEU A 230 0.90 -12.47 -3.22
CA LEU A 230 1.11 -11.46 -2.19
C LEU A 230 1.29 -12.10 -0.82
N LEU A 231 0.39 -12.98 -0.43
CA LEU A 231 0.46 -13.60 0.89
C LEU A 231 1.70 -14.48 1.04
N ASP A 232 2.08 -15.18 -0.03
CA ASP A 232 3.27 -15.99 -0.03
C ASP A 232 4.51 -15.12 0.19
N PHE A 233 4.58 -13.99 -0.48
CA PHE A 233 5.69 -13.05 -0.31
C PHE A 233 5.73 -12.53 1.13
N LEU A 234 4.59 -12.11 1.67
CA LEU A 234 4.55 -11.56 3.02
C LEU A 234 4.95 -12.57 4.08
N GLN A 235 4.54 -13.82 3.90
CA GLN A 235 4.89 -14.86 4.87
C GLN A 235 6.38 -15.14 4.91
N GLY A 236 7.08 -14.89 3.83
CA GLY A 236 8.51 -15.05 3.78
C GLY A 236 9.32 -13.90 4.39
N LEU A 237 8.64 -12.80 4.75
CA LEU A 237 9.31 -11.67 5.35
C LEU A 237 9.43 -11.84 6.87
N GLN A 238 10.45 -11.29 7.43
CA GLN A 238 10.63 -11.30 8.88
C GLN A 238 10.67 -9.88 9.45
#